data_91b88f8085d46d48d18950cad099b0f2
#
_entry.id   91b88f8085d46d48d18950cad099b0f2
#
_cell.length_a   1.000
_cell.length_b   1.000
_cell.length_c   1.000
_cell.angle_alpha   90.00
_cell.angle_beta   90.00
_cell.angle_gamma   90.00
#
_symmetry.space_group_name_H-M   'P 1'
#
loop_
_entity.id
_entity.type
_entity.pdbx_description
1 polymer ?
#
loop_
_entity_poly.entity_id
_entity_poly.type
_entity_poly.pdbx_seq_one_letter_code
_entity_poly.pdbx_strand_id
1 'polypeptide(L)'
;MRHILSLLFVSALLLTSCEGDQGPPGFDGLDGLDGGLIVSSAFEIEVDFNQANNYEIIEPYGFDVFPFDVTLVYILWETSDGQDIWRLVPQSVEFLDGTLTYNFDFTQSDVRL
;
A
#
# COMPACT_ATOMS: atom_id res chain seq x y z
N MET A 1 58.36 52.70 -23.69
CA MET A 1 58.39 51.34 -23.11
C MET A 1 58.05 51.32 -21.61
N ARG A 2 58.57 52.20 -20.77
CA ARG A 2 58.31 52.24 -19.32
C ARG A 2 56.81 52.40 -18.96
N HIS A 3 56.07 53.18 -19.72
CA HIS A 3 54.64 53.40 -19.49
C HIS A 3 53.74 52.23 -19.97
N ILE A 4 54.15 51.53 -21.00
CA ILE A 4 53.45 50.35 -21.52
C ILE A 4 53.56 49.21 -20.53
N LEU A 5 54.72 49.04 -19.88
CA LEU A 5 54.92 48.02 -18.85
C LEU A 5 54.07 48.27 -17.60
N SER A 6 53.97 49.56 -17.21
CA SER A 6 53.11 49.98 -16.07
C SER A 6 51.63 49.76 -16.37
N LEU A 7 51.19 50.02 -17.59
CA LEU A 7 49.79 49.79 -18.03
C LEU A 7 49.44 48.30 -18.03
N LEU A 8 50.36 47.46 -18.48
CA LEU A 8 50.20 46.01 -18.47
C LEU A 8 50.15 45.45 -17.06
N PHE A 9 50.92 46.00 -16.12
CA PHE A 9 50.92 45.58 -14.71
C PHE A 9 49.63 45.96 -13.99
N VAL A 10 49.10 47.16 -14.25
CA VAL A 10 47.81 47.60 -13.68
C VAL A 10 46.64 46.77 -14.28
N SER A 11 46.69 46.42 -15.56
CA SER A 11 45.69 45.58 -16.19
C SER A 11 45.68 44.14 -15.65
N ALA A 12 46.86 43.62 -15.30
CA ALA A 12 46.94 42.27 -14.67
C ALA A 12 46.35 42.19 -13.27
N LEU A 13 46.42 43.29 -12.51
CA LEU A 13 45.84 43.39 -11.17
C LEU A 13 44.31 43.47 -11.16
N LEU A 14 43.70 43.93 -12.26
CA LEU A 14 42.26 44.02 -12.39
C LEU A 14 41.60 42.68 -12.75
N LEU A 15 42.41 41.68 -13.16
CA LEU A 15 41.93 40.33 -13.50
C LEU A 15 41.94 39.36 -12.30
N THR A 16 42.37 39.78 -11.13
CA THR A 16 42.16 38.99 -9.93
C THR A 16 40.69 39.16 -9.51
N SER A 17 39.82 38.46 -10.25
CA SER A 17 38.42 38.26 -9.85
C SER A 17 38.42 37.54 -8.53
N CYS A 18 37.92 38.18 -7.48
CA CYS A 18 37.53 37.49 -6.27
C CYS A 18 36.50 36.42 -6.67
N GLU A 19 36.86 35.16 -6.61
CA GLU A 19 35.85 34.12 -6.45
C GLU A 19 35.17 34.41 -5.12
N GLY A 20 33.89 34.81 -5.20
CA GLY A 20 33.07 34.93 -4.01
C GLY A 20 32.95 33.58 -3.32
N ASP A 21 32.89 33.55 -2.02
CA ASP A 21 32.67 32.36 -1.24
C ASP A 21 31.43 31.62 -1.80
N GLN A 22 31.58 30.32 -1.96
CA GLN A 22 30.45 29.46 -2.35
C GLN A 22 29.31 29.66 -1.34
N GLY A 23 28.12 30.00 -1.80
CA GLY A 23 26.95 30.15 -0.96
C GLY A 23 26.75 28.91 -0.07
N PRO A 24 26.10 29.06 1.09
CA PRO A 24 25.83 27.94 1.97
C PRO A 24 25.07 26.83 1.20
N PRO A 25 25.32 25.56 1.51
CA PRO A 25 24.57 24.47 0.92
C PRO A 25 23.07 24.70 1.11
N GLY A 26 22.25 24.33 0.16
CA GLY A 26 20.79 24.33 0.30
C GLY A 26 20.39 23.48 1.49
N PHE A 27 19.25 23.80 2.10
CA PHE A 27 18.68 22.95 3.15
C PHE A 27 18.45 21.54 2.58
N ASP A 28 18.70 20.53 3.41
CA ASP A 28 18.32 19.17 3.09
C ASP A 28 16.81 19.12 2.81
N GLY A 29 16.42 18.36 1.81
CA GLY A 29 15.00 18.13 1.54
C GLY A 29 14.33 17.56 2.79
N LEU A 30 13.06 17.93 3.02
CA LEU A 30 12.27 17.30 4.07
C LEU A 30 12.25 15.79 3.81
N ASP A 31 12.47 15.02 4.88
CA ASP A 31 12.25 13.58 4.84
C ASP A 31 10.82 13.32 4.31
N GLY A 32 10.70 12.35 3.40
CA GLY A 32 9.38 11.92 2.95
C GLY A 32 8.55 11.52 4.16
N LEU A 33 7.24 11.77 4.13
CA LEU A 33 6.34 11.25 5.14
C LEU A 33 6.52 9.73 5.19
N ASP A 34 6.72 9.19 6.39
CA ASP A 34 6.73 7.75 6.59
C ASP A 34 5.49 7.16 5.92
N GLY A 35 5.69 6.14 5.08
CA GLY A 35 4.57 5.41 4.48
C GLY A 35 3.64 4.98 5.61
N GLY A 36 2.35 5.29 5.50
CA GLY A 36 1.38 4.98 6.55
C GLY A 36 1.49 3.50 6.93
N LEU A 37 1.49 3.22 8.23
CA LEU A 37 1.44 1.85 8.73
C LEU A 37 0.10 1.23 8.29
N ILE A 38 0.16 0.21 7.44
CA ILE A 38 -1.00 -0.61 7.12
C ILE A 38 -1.14 -1.65 8.23
N VAL A 39 -2.15 -1.48 9.07
CA VAL A 39 -2.52 -2.46 10.09
C VAL A 39 -3.68 -3.27 9.54
N SER A 40 -3.51 -4.59 9.46
CA SER A 40 -4.59 -5.50 9.09
C SER A 40 -5.13 -6.21 10.32
N SER A 41 -6.45 -6.29 10.43
CA SER A 41 -7.14 -7.16 11.37
C SER A 41 -7.66 -8.38 10.61
N ALA A 42 -7.54 -9.55 11.21
CA ALA A 42 -8.03 -10.78 10.62
C ALA A 42 -8.77 -11.60 11.67
N PHE A 43 -9.80 -12.31 11.26
CA PHE A 43 -10.54 -13.25 12.08
C PHE A 43 -11.02 -14.41 11.22
N GLU A 44 -11.30 -15.52 11.86
CA GLU A 44 -11.85 -16.72 11.23
C GLU A 44 -13.24 -16.99 11.78
N ILE A 45 -14.12 -17.45 10.93
CA ILE A 45 -15.46 -17.92 11.29
C ILE A 45 -15.70 -19.28 10.66
N GLU A 46 -16.48 -20.11 11.32
CA GLU A 46 -16.99 -21.35 10.79
C GLU A 46 -18.48 -21.18 10.49
N VAL A 47 -18.87 -21.40 9.26
CA VAL A 47 -20.24 -21.15 8.80
C VAL A 47 -20.79 -22.34 8.02
N ASP A 48 -22.10 -22.58 8.20
CA ASP A 48 -22.87 -23.54 7.42
C ASP A 48 -23.83 -22.82 6.50
N PHE A 49 -23.62 -22.94 5.19
CA PHE A 49 -24.56 -22.45 4.20
C PHE A 49 -25.66 -23.48 3.97
N ASN A 50 -26.87 -23.13 4.31
CA ASN A 50 -28.03 -24.03 4.19
C ASN A 50 -29.31 -23.28 3.80
N GLN A 51 -30.38 -24.02 3.51
CA GLN A 51 -31.66 -23.43 3.12
C GLN A 51 -32.28 -22.54 4.22
N ALA A 52 -32.02 -22.82 5.50
CA ALA A 52 -32.60 -22.05 6.59
C ALA A 52 -32.04 -20.62 6.68
N ASN A 53 -30.80 -20.41 6.26
CA ASN A 53 -30.16 -19.09 6.18
C ASN A 53 -30.11 -18.54 4.74
N ASN A 54 -30.86 -19.14 3.81
CA ASN A 54 -30.85 -18.80 2.39
C ASN A 54 -29.46 -18.82 1.75
N TYR A 55 -28.54 -19.62 2.29
CA TYR A 55 -27.15 -19.67 1.85
C TYR A 55 -26.41 -18.31 1.98
N GLU A 56 -26.83 -17.50 2.94
CA GLU A 56 -26.27 -16.19 3.24
C GLU A 56 -25.89 -16.09 4.71
N ILE A 57 -24.72 -15.54 4.98
CA ILE A 57 -24.23 -15.28 6.33
C ILE A 57 -23.87 -13.81 6.41
N ILE A 58 -24.28 -13.14 7.49
CA ILE A 58 -23.92 -11.77 7.80
C ILE A 58 -23.11 -11.80 9.09
N GLU A 59 -21.85 -11.47 9.00
CA GLU A 59 -20.94 -11.47 10.15
C GLU A 59 -20.52 -10.04 10.49
N PRO A 60 -20.88 -9.52 11.67
CA PRO A 60 -20.45 -8.21 12.11
C PRO A 60 -18.96 -8.21 12.45
N TYR A 61 -18.27 -7.10 12.14
CA TYR A 61 -16.90 -6.92 12.57
C TYR A 61 -16.85 -6.75 14.10
N GLY A 62 -15.86 -7.40 14.70
CA GLY A 62 -15.57 -7.22 16.13
C GLY A 62 -14.65 -6.03 16.45
N PHE A 63 -14.42 -5.16 15.47
CA PHE A 63 -13.49 -4.04 15.52
C PHE A 63 -13.95 -2.91 14.61
N ASP A 64 -13.33 -1.73 14.75
CA ASP A 64 -13.66 -0.56 13.94
C ASP A 64 -13.13 -0.71 12.51
N VAL A 65 -14.00 -0.49 11.53
CA VAL A 65 -13.70 -0.47 10.09
C VAL A 65 -13.92 0.94 9.57
N PHE A 66 -12.94 1.47 8.87
CA PHE A 66 -12.97 2.82 8.34
C PHE A 66 -13.44 2.85 6.88
N PRO A 67 -13.94 4.01 6.39
CA PRO A 67 -14.51 4.11 5.03
C PRO A 67 -13.58 3.72 3.89
N PHE A 68 -12.28 3.70 4.12
CA PHE A 68 -11.26 3.37 3.11
C PHE A 68 -10.65 1.98 3.30
N ASP A 69 -11.10 1.23 4.31
CA ASP A 69 -10.64 -0.12 4.54
C ASP A 69 -11.24 -1.08 3.50
N VAL A 70 -10.50 -2.11 3.20
CA VAL A 70 -10.90 -3.16 2.26
C VAL A 70 -10.96 -4.47 2.99
N THR A 71 -12.08 -5.16 2.86
CA THR A 71 -12.25 -6.52 3.36
C THR A 71 -11.92 -7.53 2.27
N LEU A 72 -11.12 -8.53 2.60
CA LEU A 72 -10.84 -9.67 1.75
C LEU A 72 -11.29 -10.94 2.47
N VAL A 73 -12.00 -11.77 1.75
CA VAL A 73 -12.53 -13.04 2.28
C VAL A 73 -11.82 -14.20 1.63
N TYR A 74 -11.39 -15.16 2.42
CA TYR A 74 -10.79 -16.39 1.99
C TYR A 74 -11.59 -17.57 2.51
N ILE A 75 -11.69 -18.61 1.72
CA ILE A 75 -12.25 -19.91 2.13
C ILE A 75 -11.10 -20.87 2.36
N LEU A 76 -11.16 -21.55 3.50
CA LEU A 76 -10.24 -22.64 3.81
C LEU A 76 -10.72 -23.91 3.12
N TRP A 77 -9.85 -24.52 2.34
CA TRP A 77 -10.01 -25.82 1.74
C TRP A 77 -9.00 -26.78 2.30
N GLU A 78 -9.43 -27.97 2.61
CA GLU A 78 -8.53 -29.06 2.96
C GLU A 78 -8.30 -29.95 1.74
N THR A 79 -7.04 -30.23 1.44
CA THR A 79 -6.65 -31.16 0.38
C THR A 79 -6.74 -32.60 0.87
N SER A 80 -6.74 -33.56 -0.06
CA SER A 80 -6.78 -34.98 0.26
C SER A 80 -5.60 -35.51 1.07
N ASP A 81 -4.50 -34.76 1.11
CA ASP A 81 -3.32 -35.02 1.92
C ASP A 81 -3.29 -34.27 3.26
N GLY A 82 -4.39 -33.55 3.58
CA GLY A 82 -4.57 -32.84 4.83
C GLY A 82 -3.85 -31.49 4.91
N GLN A 83 -3.58 -30.88 3.75
CA GLN A 83 -3.02 -29.53 3.72
C GLN A 83 -4.12 -28.47 3.61
N ASP A 84 -3.99 -27.43 4.39
CA ASP A 84 -4.87 -26.28 4.33
C ASP A 84 -4.51 -25.36 3.18
N ILE A 85 -5.52 -25.00 2.38
CA ILE A 85 -5.37 -24.06 1.26
C ILE A 85 -6.39 -22.93 1.44
N TRP A 86 -5.91 -21.71 1.51
CA TRP A 86 -6.73 -20.52 1.55
C TRP A 86 -6.94 -19.96 0.14
N ARG A 87 -8.19 -19.82 -0.26
CA ARG A 87 -8.56 -19.30 -1.58
C ARG A 87 -9.40 -18.04 -1.45
N LEU A 88 -9.00 -17.01 -2.16
CA LEU A 88 -9.72 -15.74 -2.19
C LEU A 88 -11.08 -15.88 -2.87
N VAL A 89 -12.11 -15.30 -2.29
CA VAL A 89 -13.46 -15.17 -2.84
C VAL A 89 -13.53 -13.91 -3.71
N PRO A 90 -14.26 -13.87 -4.85
CA PRO A 90 -15.23 -14.88 -5.30
C PRO A 90 -14.58 -16.12 -5.90
N GLN A 91 -15.24 -17.26 -5.71
CA GLN A 91 -14.79 -18.55 -6.22
C GLN A 91 -15.95 -19.43 -6.66
N SER A 92 -15.80 -20.08 -7.80
CA SER A 92 -16.74 -21.08 -8.29
C SER A 92 -16.14 -22.48 -8.22
N VAL A 93 -16.94 -23.42 -7.79
CA VAL A 93 -16.58 -24.84 -7.68
C VAL A 93 -17.61 -25.65 -8.46
N GLU A 94 -17.14 -26.50 -9.34
CA GLU A 94 -17.99 -27.38 -10.13
C GLU A 94 -18.18 -28.71 -9.40
N PHE A 95 -19.44 -29.14 -9.30
CA PHE A 95 -19.85 -30.43 -8.80
C PHE A 95 -20.55 -31.21 -9.92
N LEU A 96 -20.82 -32.50 -9.71
CA LEU A 96 -21.49 -33.35 -10.70
C LEU A 96 -22.92 -32.88 -11.03
N ASP A 97 -23.55 -32.19 -10.12
CA ASP A 97 -24.94 -31.71 -10.19
C ASP A 97 -25.06 -30.19 -10.42
N GLY A 98 -23.94 -29.47 -10.56
CA GLY A 98 -23.95 -28.04 -10.87
C GLY A 98 -22.73 -27.32 -10.38
N THR A 99 -22.77 -26.00 -10.54
CA THR A 99 -21.71 -25.08 -10.10
C THR A 99 -22.19 -24.30 -8.87
N LEU A 100 -21.39 -24.29 -7.82
CA LEU A 100 -21.59 -23.45 -6.67
C LEU A 100 -20.61 -22.27 -6.72
N THR A 101 -21.13 -21.07 -6.54
CA THR A 101 -20.31 -19.85 -6.49
C THR A 101 -20.38 -19.26 -5.09
N TYR A 102 -19.21 -19.13 -4.47
CA TYR A 102 -19.04 -18.37 -3.25
C TYR A 102 -18.72 -16.91 -3.61
N ASN A 103 -19.46 -16.00 -3.00
CA ASN A 103 -19.30 -14.57 -3.22
C ASN A 103 -19.33 -13.82 -1.88
N PHE A 104 -18.94 -12.57 -1.88
CA PHE A 104 -19.04 -11.73 -0.69
C PHE A 104 -19.26 -10.26 -1.04
N ASP A 105 -19.91 -9.58 -0.13
CA ASP A 105 -20.01 -8.13 -0.07
C ASP A 105 -19.59 -7.65 1.33
N PHE A 106 -19.24 -6.40 1.47
CA PHE A 106 -18.91 -5.85 2.77
C PHE A 106 -19.40 -4.40 2.92
N THR A 107 -19.67 -4.06 4.16
CA THR A 107 -19.99 -2.69 4.60
C THR A 107 -18.95 -2.23 5.62
N GLN A 108 -19.14 -1.11 6.27
CA GLN A 108 -18.34 -0.71 7.44
C GLN A 108 -18.70 -1.49 8.73
N SER A 109 -19.81 -2.21 8.73
CA SER A 109 -20.33 -2.87 9.92
C SER A 109 -20.21 -4.40 9.87
N ASP A 110 -20.28 -4.97 8.68
CA ASP A 110 -20.39 -6.40 8.47
C ASP A 110 -19.77 -6.86 7.14
N VAL A 111 -19.46 -8.15 7.08
CA VAL A 111 -19.21 -8.88 5.85
C VAL A 111 -20.38 -9.83 5.59
N ARG A 112 -20.76 -9.99 4.33
CA ARG A 112 -21.85 -10.85 3.86
C ARG A 112 -21.28 -11.89 2.91
N LEU A 113 -21.58 -13.13 3.18
CA LEU A 113 -21.11 -14.28 2.45
C LEU A 113 -22.25 -15.02 1.80
#